data_ee375076e70f26bc722ec280eb6a3fb2
#
_entry.id   ee375076e70f26bc722ec280eb6a3fb2
#
_cell.length_a   1.000
_cell.length_b   1.000
_cell.length_c   1.000
_cell.angle_alpha   90.00
_cell.angle_beta   90.00
_cell.angle_gamma   90.00
#
_symmetry.space_group_name_H-M   'P 1'
#
loop_
_entity.id
_entity.type
_entity.pdbx_description
1 polymer ?
#
loop_
_entity_poly.entity_id
_entity_poly.type
_entity_poly.pdbx_seq_one_letter_code
_entity_poly.pdbx_strand_id
1 'polypeptide(L)'
;ELRPIVDKIAVEGSYLLAEECAALLKALRSAAAIVGFITSRREGSYPRLKALTRGVEIFPELRRALERVIDDKGEVRSSASEELSTIRRAIRDHEGQVAKRLQQVLQKAKSSGIVDADAMISIRDGHAVIPVAAANKRKIAGFIHDESATGRTFYIEPVEVVELNNELRELEYEERREVVRLLTELTALLR
;
A
#
# COMPACT_ATOMS: atom_id res chain seq x y z
N GLU A 1 -14.75 16.89 6.73
CA GLU A 1 -16.10 17.02 6.16
C GLU A 1 -16.43 15.74 5.37
N LEU A 2 -17.57 15.07 5.69
CA LEU A 2 -17.93 13.76 5.09
C LEU A 2 -18.85 13.88 3.88
N ARG A 3 -19.39 15.06 3.63
CA ARG A 3 -20.38 15.26 2.58
C ARG A 3 -19.91 14.81 1.20
N PRO A 4 -18.67 15.15 0.74
CA PRO A 4 -18.17 14.68 -0.55
C PRO A 4 -18.05 13.15 -0.64
N ILE A 5 -17.72 12.50 0.49
CA ILE A 5 -17.61 11.03 0.57
C ILE A 5 -19.00 10.39 0.41
N VAL A 6 -20.01 10.94 1.11
CA VAL A 6 -21.40 10.46 1.02
C VAL A 6 -21.95 10.68 -0.39
N ASP A 7 -21.71 11.85 -0.99
CA ASP A 7 -22.14 12.16 -2.35
C ASP A 7 -21.49 11.19 -3.37
N LYS A 8 -20.22 10.83 -3.16
CA LYS A 8 -19.51 9.87 -4.00
C LYS A 8 -20.08 8.45 -3.88
N ILE A 9 -20.48 8.00 -2.67
CA ILE A 9 -21.11 6.69 -2.45
C ILE A 9 -22.39 6.57 -3.28
N ALA A 10 -23.16 7.65 -3.42
CA ALA A 10 -24.42 7.64 -4.15
C ALA A 10 -24.26 7.41 -5.67
N VAL A 11 -23.06 7.63 -6.22
CA VAL A 11 -22.79 7.45 -7.66
C VAL A 11 -22.54 5.98 -7.95
N GLU A 12 -23.35 5.39 -8.82
CA GLU A 12 -23.19 3.99 -9.25
C GLU A 12 -21.87 3.80 -10.02
N GLY A 13 -21.16 2.72 -9.71
CA GLY A 13 -19.84 2.42 -10.30
C GLY A 13 -18.66 3.17 -9.68
N SER A 14 -18.91 4.12 -8.77
CA SER A 14 -17.84 4.74 -8.00
C SER A 14 -17.35 3.82 -6.86
N TYR A 15 -16.14 4.04 -6.39
CA TYR A 15 -15.63 3.44 -5.16
C TYR A 15 -14.88 4.48 -4.32
N LEU A 16 -14.92 4.30 -3.01
CA LEU A 16 -14.15 5.11 -2.06
C LEU A 16 -12.70 4.65 -2.03
N LEU A 17 -11.79 5.59 -1.92
CA LEU A 17 -10.39 5.30 -1.61
C LEU A 17 -10.25 4.82 -0.15
N ALA A 18 -9.17 4.11 0.16
CA ALA A 18 -8.93 3.60 1.51
C ALA A 18 -8.95 4.71 2.58
N GLU A 19 -8.36 5.86 2.29
CA GLU A 19 -8.36 7.05 3.13
C GLU A 19 -9.77 7.66 3.35
N GLU A 20 -10.63 7.62 2.32
CA GLU A 20 -12.03 8.06 2.41
C GLU A 20 -12.84 7.10 3.30
N CYS A 21 -12.61 5.79 3.15
CA CYS A 21 -13.19 4.76 4.02
C CYS A 21 -12.72 4.93 5.48
N ALA A 22 -11.44 5.23 5.70
CA ALA A 22 -10.90 5.49 7.04
C ALA A 22 -11.52 6.73 7.69
N ALA A 23 -11.72 7.81 6.91
CA ALA A 23 -12.40 9.01 7.40
C ALA A 23 -13.85 8.71 7.82
N LEU A 24 -14.58 7.94 7.02
CA LEU A 24 -15.93 7.50 7.34
C LEU A 24 -15.94 6.61 8.59
N LEU A 25 -15.04 5.65 8.70
CA LEU A 25 -14.88 4.77 9.85
C LEU A 25 -14.62 5.57 11.14
N LYS A 26 -13.72 6.55 11.08
CA LYS A 26 -13.41 7.44 12.20
C LYS A 26 -14.64 8.21 12.65
N ALA A 27 -15.45 8.72 11.72
CA ALA A 27 -16.67 9.43 12.03
C ALA A 27 -17.72 8.52 12.68
N LEU A 28 -17.93 7.31 12.14
CA LEU A 28 -18.85 6.32 12.72
C LEU A 28 -18.42 5.90 14.13
N ARG A 29 -17.13 5.68 14.36
CA ARG A 29 -16.58 5.40 15.69
C ARG A 29 -16.80 6.55 16.65
N SER A 30 -16.58 7.79 16.22
CA SER A 30 -16.77 8.99 17.05
C SER A 30 -18.24 9.19 17.41
N ALA A 31 -19.15 9.06 16.44
CA ALA A 31 -20.59 9.15 16.68
C ALA A 31 -21.06 8.08 17.67
N ALA A 32 -20.64 6.84 17.48
CA ALA A 32 -20.96 5.74 18.38
C ALA A 32 -20.45 5.99 19.81
N ALA A 33 -19.22 6.50 19.95
CA ALA A 33 -18.63 6.82 21.26
C ALA A 33 -19.39 7.95 21.97
N ILE A 34 -19.75 9.02 21.25
CA ILE A 34 -20.50 10.16 21.80
C ILE A 34 -21.90 9.72 22.25
N VAL A 35 -22.63 9.02 21.39
CA VAL A 35 -23.96 8.52 21.71
C VAL A 35 -23.89 7.55 22.90
N GLY A 36 -22.96 6.60 22.88
CA GLY A 36 -22.76 5.65 23.96
C GLY A 36 -22.42 6.34 25.30
N PHE A 37 -21.57 7.37 25.26
CA PHE A 37 -21.25 8.15 26.47
C PHE A 37 -22.46 8.86 27.04
N ILE A 38 -23.26 9.52 26.21
CA ILE A 38 -24.45 10.30 26.65
C ILE A 38 -25.55 9.35 27.18
N THR A 39 -25.77 8.22 26.50
CA THR A 39 -26.85 7.27 26.85
C THR A 39 -26.54 6.47 28.11
N SER A 40 -25.24 6.20 28.38
CA SER A 40 -24.78 5.45 29.58
C SER A 40 -24.92 6.25 30.90
N ARG A 41 -25.18 7.58 30.84
CA ARG A 41 -25.28 8.40 32.04
C ARG A 41 -26.63 8.22 32.73
N ARG A 42 -26.62 8.43 34.08
CA ARG A 42 -27.82 8.30 34.94
C ARG A 42 -29.04 9.07 34.36
N GLU A 43 -30.19 8.53 34.57
CA GLU A 43 -31.45 9.18 34.21
C GLU A 43 -31.52 10.58 34.84
N GLY A 44 -31.95 11.59 34.08
CA GLY A 44 -31.90 12.99 34.51
C GLY A 44 -30.59 13.74 34.23
N SER A 45 -29.48 13.05 34.00
CA SER A 45 -28.21 13.71 33.60
C SER A 45 -28.27 14.11 32.14
N TYR A 46 -28.01 15.39 31.88
CA TYR A 46 -27.90 15.94 30.52
C TYR A 46 -29.15 15.73 29.62
N PRO A 47 -30.37 16.08 30.08
CA PRO A 47 -31.61 15.76 29.35
C PRO A 47 -31.67 16.36 27.95
N ARG A 48 -31.07 17.55 27.74
CA ARG A 48 -30.98 18.18 26.42
C ARG A 48 -30.05 17.43 25.48
N LEU A 49 -28.90 16.95 25.96
CA LEU A 49 -27.98 16.15 25.16
C LEU A 49 -28.59 14.78 24.81
N LYS A 50 -29.29 14.15 25.77
CA LYS A 50 -30.06 12.92 25.50
C LYS A 50 -31.14 13.12 24.46
N ALA A 51 -31.81 14.28 24.47
CA ALA A 51 -32.79 14.61 23.43
C ALA A 51 -32.16 14.73 22.04
N LEU A 52 -30.95 15.30 21.94
CA LEU A 52 -30.22 15.41 20.67
C LEU A 52 -29.70 14.04 20.12
N THR A 53 -29.49 13.07 20.99
CA THR A 53 -29.09 11.72 20.54
C THR A 53 -30.28 10.83 20.15
N ARG A 54 -31.53 11.27 20.44
CA ARG A 54 -32.70 10.55 19.98
C ARG A 54 -32.84 10.66 18.46
N GLY A 55 -32.81 9.52 17.79
CA GLY A 55 -32.87 9.45 16.32
C GLY A 55 -31.54 9.50 15.64
N VAL A 56 -30.41 9.54 16.38
CA VAL A 56 -29.09 9.28 15.80
C VAL A 56 -28.92 7.76 15.63
N GLU A 57 -28.97 7.34 14.41
CA GLU A 57 -28.69 5.93 14.08
C GLU A 57 -27.18 5.66 14.11
N ILE A 58 -26.82 4.59 14.80
CA ILE A 58 -25.44 4.08 14.83
C ILE A 58 -25.44 2.83 13.95
N PHE A 59 -24.74 2.87 12.84
CA PHE A 59 -24.67 1.79 11.86
C PHE A 59 -23.57 0.77 12.22
N PRO A 60 -23.79 -0.16 13.18
CA PRO A 60 -22.74 -1.07 13.64
C PRO A 60 -22.27 -2.01 12.54
N GLU A 61 -23.16 -2.39 11.62
CA GLU A 61 -22.82 -3.29 10.51
C GLU A 61 -21.89 -2.61 9.51
N LEU A 62 -22.17 -1.36 9.13
CA LEU A 62 -21.30 -0.58 8.25
C LEU A 62 -19.93 -0.36 8.91
N ARG A 63 -19.91 -0.04 10.20
CA ARG A 63 -18.66 0.09 10.94
C ARG A 63 -17.86 -1.22 10.92
N ARG A 64 -18.48 -2.36 11.19
CA ARG A 64 -17.81 -3.67 11.15
C ARG A 64 -17.32 -4.02 9.76
N ALA A 65 -18.08 -3.70 8.71
CA ALA A 65 -17.66 -3.90 7.33
C ALA A 65 -16.40 -3.09 7.01
N LEU A 66 -16.37 -1.81 7.37
CA LEU A 66 -15.20 -0.95 7.22
C LEU A 66 -14.00 -1.47 8.04
N GLU A 67 -14.20 -1.87 9.31
CA GLU A 67 -13.15 -2.39 10.20
C GLU A 67 -12.51 -3.69 9.70
N ARG A 68 -13.24 -4.51 8.96
CA ARG A 68 -12.68 -5.72 8.34
C ARG A 68 -11.72 -5.40 7.20
N VAL A 69 -12.00 -4.33 6.45
CA VAL A 69 -11.25 -4.00 5.24
C VAL A 69 -10.16 -2.95 5.52
N ILE A 70 -10.44 -1.95 6.37
CA ILE A 70 -9.55 -0.82 6.61
C ILE A 70 -8.87 -0.97 7.99
N ASP A 71 -7.59 -0.70 8.04
CA ASP A 71 -6.82 -0.69 9.27
C ASP A 71 -6.80 0.69 9.95
N ASP A 72 -6.12 0.78 11.09
CA ASP A 72 -6.03 2.02 11.86
C ASP A 72 -5.11 3.08 11.23
N LYS A 73 -4.33 2.71 10.22
CA LYS A 73 -3.51 3.63 9.41
C LYS A 73 -4.28 4.17 8.20
N GLY A 74 -5.43 3.60 7.90
CA GLY A 74 -6.24 3.97 6.74
C GLY A 74 -5.86 3.19 5.47
N GLU A 75 -5.20 2.04 5.62
CA GLU A 75 -4.82 1.17 4.53
C GLU A 75 -5.73 -0.06 4.47
N VAL A 76 -5.80 -0.70 3.30
CA VAL A 76 -6.53 -1.97 3.15
C VAL A 76 -5.74 -3.09 3.83
N ARG A 77 -6.40 -3.77 4.78
CA ARG A 77 -5.80 -4.89 5.54
C ARG A 77 -5.42 -6.04 4.62
N SER A 78 -4.27 -6.65 4.87
CA SER A 78 -3.90 -7.89 4.17
C SER A 78 -4.90 -9.03 4.44
N SER A 79 -5.58 -9.01 5.57
CA SER A 79 -6.64 -9.96 5.94
C SER A 79 -8.01 -9.62 5.36
N ALA A 80 -8.14 -8.58 4.54
CA ALA A 80 -9.41 -8.21 3.91
C ALA A 80 -9.90 -9.28 2.93
N SER A 81 -8.98 -10.01 2.27
CA SER A 81 -9.25 -11.23 1.52
C SER A 81 -8.08 -12.21 1.60
N GLU A 82 -8.35 -13.49 1.34
CA GLU A 82 -7.29 -14.51 1.23
C GLU A 82 -6.39 -14.24 0.02
N GLU A 83 -6.99 -13.76 -1.07
CA GLU A 83 -6.29 -13.39 -2.30
C GLU A 83 -5.29 -12.27 -2.04
N LEU A 84 -5.71 -11.16 -1.42
CA LEU A 84 -4.81 -10.05 -1.07
C LEU A 84 -3.68 -10.50 -0.13
N SER A 85 -3.99 -11.35 0.84
CA SER A 85 -2.99 -11.92 1.76
C SER A 85 -1.94 -12.73 1.01
N THR A 86 -2.37 -13.53 0.04
CA THR A 86 -1.49 -14.39 -0.78
C THR A 86 -0.61 -13.54 -1.70
N ILE A 87 -1.20 -12.57 -2.41
CA ILE A 87 -0.47 -11.65 -3.29
C ILE A 87 0.59 -10.89 -2.50
N ARG A 88 0.23 -10.29 -1.37
CA ARG A 88 1.20 -9.54 -0.54
C ARG A 88 2.31 -10.39 0.05
N ARG A 89 2.05 -11.68 0.30
CA ARG A 89 3.09 -12.63 0.68
C ARG A 89 4.04 -12.88 -0.48
N ALA A 90 3.50 -13.16 -1.67
CA ALA A 90 4.29 -13.35 -2.87
C ALA A 90 5.15 -12.12 -3.21
N ILE A 91 4.62 -10.90 -3.08
CA ILE A 91 5.39 -9.65 -3.24
C ILE A 91 6.61 -9.64 -2.32
N ARG A 92 6.42 -9.86 -1.01
CA ARG A 92 7.54 -9.88 -0.05
C ARG A 92 8.58 -10.96 -0.35
N ASP A 93 8.13 -12.13 -0.78
CA ASP A 93 9.02 -13.23 -1.14
C ASP A 93 9.86 -12.88 -2.38
N HIS A 94 9.24 -12.26 -3.40
CA HIS A 94 9.93 -11.79 -4.61
C HIS A 94 10.90 -10.63 -4.33
N GLU A 95 10.50 -9.66 -3.52
CA GLU A 95 11.40 -8.59 -3.04
C GLU A 95 12.66 -9.18 -2.37
N GLY A 96 12.46 -10.18 -1.52
CA GLY A 96 13.58 -10.91 -0.89
C GLY A 96 14.48 -11.64 -1.89
N GLN A 97 13.90 -12.25 -2.92
CA GLN A 97 14.65 -12.92 -3.98
C GLN A 97 15.45 -11.93 -4.85
N VAL A 98 14.83 -10.80 -5.24
CA VAL A 98 15.49 -9.72 -5.98
C VAL A 98 16.69 -9.19 -5.18
N ALA A 99 16.49 -8.85 -3.91
CA ALA A 99 17.54 -8.33 -3.03
C ALA A 99 18.70 -9.32 -2.90
N LYS A 100 18.40 -10.59 -2.66
CA LYS A 100 19.40 -11.66 -2.54
C LYS A 100 20.18 -11.85 -3.84
N ARG A 101 19.49 -11.89 -4.98
CA ARG A 101 20.13 -12.09 -6.29
C ARG A 101 21.02 -10.92 -6.64
N LEU A 102 20.53 -9.71 -6.44
CA LEU A 102 21.29 -8.50 -6.72
C LEU A 102 22.53 -8.39 -5.83
N GLN A 103 22.43 -8.79 -4.55
CA GLN A 103 23.58 -8.84 -3.65
C GLN A 103 24.64 -9.85 -4.11
N GLN A 104 24.23 -11.00 -4.65
CA GLN A 104 25.15 -11.99 -5.22
C GLN A 104 25.89 -11.45 -6.45
N VAL A 105 25.16 -10.77 -7.35
CA VAL A 105 25.77 -10.13 -8.54
C VAL A 105 26.75 -9.04 -8.12
N LEU A 106 26.37 -8.19 -7.18
CA LEU A 106 27.24 -7.13 -6.65
C LEU A 106 28.53 -7.70 -6.03
N GLN A 107 28.42 -8.73 -5.20
CA GLN A 107 29.60 -9.36 -4.59
C GLN A 107 30.54 -9.98 -5.63
N LYS A 108 30.00 -10.67 -6.65
CA LYS A 108 30.76 -11.19 -7.76
C LYS A 108 31.45 -10.08 -8.55
N ALA A 109 30.78 -8.97 -8.81
CA ALA A 109 31.31 -7.81 -9.51
C ALA A 109 32.44 -7.14 -8.70
N LYS A 110 32.29 -7.02 -7.36
CA LYS A 110 33.34 -6.53 -6.45
C LYS A 110 34.56 -7.41 -6.46
N SER A 111 34.40 -8.71 -6.29
CA SER A 111 35.52 -9.66 -6.27
C SER A 111 36.30 -9.72 -7.60
N SER A 112 35.62 -9.38 -8.70
CA SER A 112 36.21 -9.30 -10.05
C SER A 112 36.77 -7.92 -10.40
N GLY A 113 36.72 -6.94 -9.48
CA GLY A 113 37.20 -5.58 -9.72
C GLY A 113 36.40 -4.81 -10.78
N ILE A 114 35.14 -5.22 -11.04
CA ILE A 114 34.28 -4.57 -12.03
C ILE A 114 33.62 -3.35 -11.43
N VAL A 115 33.28 -3.42 -10.13
CA VAL A 115 32.70 -2.32 -9.33
C VAL A 115 33.58 -2.04 -8.12
N ASP A 116 33.49 -0.85 -7.58
CA ASP A 116 34.27 -0.44 -6.42
C ASP A 116 33.86 -1.25 -5.16
N ALA A 117 34.81 -1.42 -4.24
CA ALA A 117 34.60 -2.23 -3.04
C ALA A 117 33.49 -1.68 -2.13
N ASP A 118 33.30 -0.36 -2.13
CA ASP A 118 32.28 0.37 -1.39
C ASP A 118 30.96 0.54 -2.14
N ALA A 119 30.86 0.05 -3.40
CA ALA A 119 29.63 0.12 -4.19
C ALA A 119 28.44 -0.51 -3.44
N MET A 120 27.29 0.16 -3.50
CA MET A 120 26.06 -0.29 -2.87
C MET A 120 24.93 -0.35 -3.89
N ILE A 121 23.98 -1.25 -3.65
CA ILE A 121 22.73 -1.29 -4.41
C ILE A 121 21.99 0.03 -4.19
N SER A 122 21.41 0.56 -5.25
CA SER A 122 20.55 1.76 -5.21
C SER A 122 19.29 1.55 -6.02
N ILE A 123 18.32 2.43 -5.82
CA ILE A 123 17.07 2.43 -6.62
C ILE A 123 17.15 3.60 -7.61
N ARG A 124 16.87 3.32 -8.89
CA ARG A 124 16.71 4.31 -9.95
C ARG A 124 15.45 3.99 -10.74
N ASP A 125 14.56 4.97 -10.84
CA ASP A 125 13.28 4.85 -11.55
C ASP A 125 12.47 3.59 -11.14
N GLY A 126 12.54 3.23 -9.84
CA GLY A 126 11.87 2.04 -9.30
C GLY A 126 12.61 0.72 -9.54
N HIS A 127 13.79 0.74 -10.17
CA HIS A 127 14.62 -0.43 -10.40
C HIS A 127 15.77 -0.51 -9.40
N ALA A 128 16.00 -1.71 -8.90
CA ALA A 128 17.18 -1.98 -8.09
C ALA A 128 18.39 -2.19 -9.01
N VAL A 129 19.40 -1.35 -8.86
CA VAL A 129 20.55 -1.25 -9.75
C VAL A 129 21.86 -1.30 -8.99
N ILE A 130 22.94 -1.66 -9.70
CA ILE A 130 24.32 -1.58 -9.20
C ILE A 130 25.10 -0.48 -9.93
N PRO A 131 25.90 0.34 -9.20
CA PRO A 131 26.74 1.34 -9.81
C PRO A 131 27.98 0.69 -10.44
N VAL A 132 28.22 0.97 -11.72
CA VAL A 132 29.33 0.41 -12.50
C VAL A 132 30.11 1.54 -13.17
N ALA A 133 31.43 1.55 -13.03
CA ALA A 133 32.26 2.54 -13.68
C ALA A 133 32.09 2.46 -15.21
N ALA A 134 32.12 3.62 -15.90
CA ALA A 134 31.93 3.71 -17.36
C ALA A 134 32.86 2.76 -18.15
N ALA A 135 34.11 2.60 -17.71
CA ALA A 135 35.08 1.68 -18.31
C ALA A 135 34.64 0.22 -18.24
N ASN A 136 33.81 -0.14 -17.27
CA ASN A 136 33.37 -1.51 -16.99
C ASN A 136 31.93 -1.82 -17.40
N LYS A 137 31.18 -0.83 -17.94
CA LYS A 137 29.73 -0.96 -18.21
C LYS A 137 29.36 -2.16 -19.10
N ARG A 138 30.26 -2.62 -19.96
CA ARG A 138 30.03 -3.79 -20.83
C ARG A 138 30.35 -5.14 -20.17
N LYS A 139 30.93 -5.12 -18.95
CA LYS A 139 31.30 -6.36 -18.23
C LYS A 139 30.15 -6.93 -17.41
N ILE A 140 29.08 -6.17 -17.22
CA ILE A 140 27.83 -6.61 -16.60
C ILE A 140 26.73 -6.56 -17.66
N ALA A 141 26.14 -7.71 -17.93
CA ALA A 141 24.99 -7.81 -18.79
C ALA A 141 23.76 -7.24 -18.06
N GLY A 142 23.08 -6.28 -18.64
CA GLY A 142 21.93 -5.63 -17.99
C GLY A 142 21.45 -4.41 -18.73
N PHE A 143 20.44 -3.77 -18.14
CA PHE A 143 19.85 -2.52 -18.64
C PHE A 143 20.40 -1.34 -17.86
N ILE A 144 20.78 -0.29 -18.57
CA ILE A 144 21.21 0.97 -17.98
C ILE A 144 19.95 1.80 -17.72
N HIS A 145 19.69 2.13 -16.45
CA HIS A 145 18.55 2.98 -16.06
C HIS A 145 18.94 4.43 -15.83
N ASP A 146 20.20 4.67 -15.46
CA ASP A 146 20.65 6.03 -15.14
C ASP A 146 22.17 6.16 -15.33
N GLU A 147 22.65 7.39 -15.39
CA GLU A 147 24.07 7.70 -15.35
C GLU A 147 24.35 8.85 -14.38
N SER A 148 25.54 8.86 -13.78
CA SER A 148 25.94 9.99 -12.94
C SER A 148 26.12 11.26 -13.77
N ALA A 149 25.91 12.44 -13.17
CA ALA A 149 26.04 13.74 -13.84
C ALA A 149 27.38 13.94 -14.56
N THR A 150 28.42 13.23 -14.16
CA THR A 150 29.73 13.25 -14.79
C THR A 150 29.95 12.17 -15.85
N GLY A 151 28.95 11.32 -16.10
CA GLY A 151 29.06 10.17 -17.02
C GLY A 151 30.07 9.09 -16.58
N ARG A 152 30.58 9.16 -15.34
CA ARG A 152 31.59 8.21 -14.86
C ARG A 152 31.03 6.91 -14.30
N THR A 153 29.77 6.92 -13.87
CA THR A 153 29.08 5.77 -13.27
C THR A 153 27.79 5.53 -13.99
N PHE A 154 27.53 4.29 -14.36
CA PHE A 154 26.26 3.82 -14.92
C PHE A 154 25.54 2.98 -13.87
N TYR A 155 24.25 3.15 -13.76
CA TYR A 155 23.39 2.38 -12.87
C TYR A 155 22.70 1.28 -13.70
N ILE A 156 23.15 0.05 -13.48
CA ILE A 156 22.78 -1.10 -14.30
C ILE A 156 21.89 -2.04 -13.49
N GLU A 157 20.74 -2.41 -14.06
CA GLU A 157 19.93 -3.53 -13.63
C GLU A 157 20.48 -4.79 -14.30
N PRO A 158 21.08 -5.73 -13.55
CA PRO A 158 21.60 -6.97 -14.11
C PRO A 158 20.52 -7.86 -14.70
N VAL A 159 20.80 -8.54 -15.82
CA VAL A 159 19.83 -9.45 -16.45
C VAL A 159 19.31 -10.54 -15.50
N GLU A 160 20.10 -10.91 -14.51
CA GLU A 160 19.77 -11.92 -13.52
C GLU A 160 18.60 -11.53 -12.60
N VAL A 161 18.20 -10.27 -12.57
CA VAL A 161 17.09 -9.78 -11.75
C VAL A 161 15.93 -9.23 -12.58
N VAL A 162 16.08 -9.09 -13.87
CA VAL A 162 15.06 -8.50 -14.74
C VAL A 162 13.74 -9.27 -14.68
N GLU A 163 13.82 -10.59 -14.80
CA GLU A 163 12.62 -11.44 -14.76
C GLU A 163 11.93 -11.38 -13.40
N LEU A 164 12.70 -11.46 -12.31
CA LEU A 164 12.16 -11.30 -10.95
C LEU A 164 11.49 -9.95 -10.73
N ASN A 165 12.06 -8.87 -11.29
CA ASN A 165 11.46 -7.54 -11.21
C ASN A 165 10.17 -7.46 -12.04
N ASN A 166 10.09 -8.14 -13.19
CA ASN A 166 8.86 -8.19 -13.99
C ASN A 166 7.76 -8.96 -13.25
N GLU A 167 8.08 -10.12 -12.67
CA GLU A 167 7.15 -10.89 -11.85
C GLU A 167 6.65 -10.06 -10.64
N LEU A 168 7.56 -9.33 -9.98
CA LEU A 168 7.19 -8.43 -8.88
C LEU A 168 6.19 -7.36 -9.33
N ARG A 169 6.41 -6.74 -10.49
CA ARG A 169 5.46 -5.76 -11.04
C ARG A 169 4.10 -6.36 -11.37
N GLU A 170 4.06 -7.57 -11.91
CA GLU A 170 2.80 -8.26 -12.16
C GLU A 170 2.02 -8.47 -10.87
N LEU A 171 2.68 -8.91 -9.79
CA LEU A 171 2.09 -9.05 -8.48
C LEU A 171 1.59 -7.72 -7.90
N GLU A 172 2.34 -6.62 -8.08
CA GLU A 172 1.89 -5.28 -7.68
C GLU A 172 0.64 -4.82 -8.45
N TYR A 173 0.52 -5.16 -9.73
CA TYR A 173 -0.69 -4.89 -10.51
C TYR A 173 -1.86 -5.75 -10.03
N GLU A 174 -1.62 -7.01 -9.67
CA GLU A 174 -2.64 -7.87 -9.08
C GLU A 174 -3.11 -7.33 -7.73
N GLU A 175 -2.20 -6.89 -6.87
CA GLU A 175 -2.54 -6.26 -5.61
C GLU A 175 -3.46 -5.05 -5.82
N ARG A 176 -3.11 -4.15 -6.74
CA ARG A 176 -3.94 -2.98 -7.04
C ARG A 176 -5.34 -3.36 -7.52
N ARG A 177 -5.46 -4.35 -8.40
CA ARG A 177 -6.75 -4.83 -8.89
C ARG A 177 -7.60 -5.39 -7.74
N GLU A 178 -6.99 -6.20 -6.87
CA GLU A 178 -7.69 -6.79 -5.73
C GLU A 178 -8.13 -5.72 -4.72
N VAL A 179 -7.26 -4.75 -4.43
CA VAL A 179 -7.60 -3.60 -3.56
C VAL A 179 -8.79 -2.82 -4.13
N VAL A 180 -8.80 -2.51 -5.42
CA VAL A 180 -9.92 -1.80 -6.06
C VAL A 180 -11.19 -2.62 -6.00
N ARG A 181 -11.13 -3.95 -6.21
CA ARG A 181 -12.27 -4.85 -6.09
C ARG A 181 -12.88 -4.78 -4.67
N LEU A 182 -12.03 -4.91 -3.64
CA LEU A 182 -12.47 -4.86 -2.24
C LEU A 182 -13.11 -3.52 -1.87
N LEU A 183 -12.50 -2.41 -2.31
CA LEU A 183 -13.04 -1.06 -2.06
C LEU A 183 -14.35 -0.83 -2.81
N THR A 184 -14.50 -1.40 -4.00
CA THR A 184 -15.75 -1.34 -4.79
C THR A 184 -16.87 -2.10 -4.08
N GLU A 185 -16.61 -3.33 -3.63
CA GLU A 185 -17.56 -4.14 -2.87
C GLU A 185 -17.96 -3.45 -1.55
N LEU A 186 -16.95 -2.92 -0.82
CA LEU A 186 -17.20 -2.18 0.40
C LEU A 186 -18.08 -0.94 0.15
N THR A 187 -17.78 -0.18 -0.92
CA THR A 187 -18.58 1.01 -1.27
C THR A 187 -20.00 0.65 -1.65
N ALA A 188 -20.21 -0.47 -2.35
CA ALA A 188 -21.55 -0.96 -2.66
C ALA A 188 -22.35 -1.32 -1.42
N LEU A 189 -21.71 -1.83 -0.36
CA LEU A 189 -22.33 -2.11 0.94
C LEU A 189 -22.71 -0.83 1.72
N LEU A 190 -22.05 0.29 1.43
CA LEU A 190 -22.30 1.58 2.06
C LEU A 190 -23.45 2.36 1.40
N ARG A 191 -23.95 1.94 0.22
CA ARG A 191 -25.13 2.46 -0.47
C ARG A 191 -26.42 2.04 0.18
#